data_7500d44ed50bf0986d43d2c8c4379661
#
_entry.id   7500d44ed50bf0986d43d2c8c4379661
#
_cell.length_a   1.000
_cell.length_b   1.000
_cell.length_c   1.000
_cell.angle_alpha   90.00
_cell.angle_beta   90.00
_cell.angle_gamma   90.00
#
_symmetry.space_group_name_H-M   'P 1'
#
loop_
_entity.id
_entity.type
_entity.pdbx_description
1 polymer ?
#
loop_
_entity_poly.entity_id
_entity_poly.type
_entity_poly.pdbx_seq_one_letter_code
_entity_poly.pdbx_strand_id
1 'polypeptide(L)'
;VRADIHFQPFELNPDMPAEGEDIAEHVAQKYGATPEQSAANREIIRARAAEVGFTMAPRSKGRIYNTFDAHRLLHWAELEGRQAALKTALFTAYFTDAKAVSDRAVLVAAAQAAGLDAEATREVLETGAYADVVREVEAFWRRNGVNAVPTLVFNDRYMITGGQPAHAFEKAIRSMAAEMAATGVPDLAAG
;
A
#
# COMPACT_ATOMS: atom_id res chain seq x y z
N VAL A 1 -6.12 -14.03 18.95
CA VAL A 1 -6.20 -14.28 17.50
C VAL A 1 -4.86 -13.90 16.90
N ARG A 2 -4.24 -14.78 16.14
CA ARG A 2 -3.06 -14.52 15.33
C ARG A 2 -3.52 -14.20 13.90
N ALA A 3 -2.88 -13.27 13.23
CA ALA A 3 -3.15 -12.93 11.84
C ALA A 3 -1.82 -12.84 11.08
N ASP A 4 -1.76 -13.44 9.91
CA ASP A 4 -0.69 -13.24 8.95
C ASP A 4 -1.14 -12.17 7.93
N ILE A 5 -0.30 -11.18 7.68
CA ILE A 5 -0.65 -10.03 6.86
C ILE A 5 0.18 -10.04 5.59
N HIS A 6 -0.48 -10.06 4.44
CA HIS A 6 0.12 -9.99 3.11
C HIS A 6 -0.35 -8.72 2.40
N PHE A 7 0.59 -7.92 1.90
CA PHE A 7 0.26 -6.69 1.15
C PHE A 7 0.15 -7.01 -0.33
N GLN A 8 -1.05 -6.87 -0.86
CA GLN A 8 -1.33 -7.12 -2.27
C GLN A 8 -1.13 -5.85 -3.12
N PRO A 9 -0.65 -5.97 -4.37
CA PRO A 9 -0.50 -4.82 -5.26
C PRO A 9 -1.85 -4.27 -5.70
N PHE A 10 -1.97 -2.95 -5.70
CA PHE A 10 -3.12 -2.25 -6.25
C PHE A 10 -2.77 -0.80 -6.59
N GLU A 11 -2.72 -0.46 -7.87
CA GLU A 11 -2.54 0.91 -8.33
C GLU A 11 -3.88 1.63 -8.44
N LEU A 12 -4.04 2.75 -7.70
CA LEU A 12 -5.21 3.63 -7.86
C LEU A 12 -5.21 4.37 -9.21
N ASN A 13 -4.05 4.57 -9.79
CA ASN A 13 -3.82 5.32 -11.02
C ASN A 13 -2.81 4.56 -11.90
N PRO A 14 -3.20 3.45 -12.56
CA PRO A 14 -2.28 2.62 -13.34
C PRO A 14 -1.70 3.33 -14.56
N ASP A 15 -2.37 4.38 -15.04
CA ASP A 15 -1.94 5.19 -16.18
C ASP A 15 -1.12 6.42 -15.76
N MET A 16 -0.71 6.51 -14.49
CA MET A 16 0.11 7.61 -13.98
C MET A 16 1.44 7.68 -14.74
N PRO A 17 1.81 8.84 -15.33
CA PRO A 17 3.09 8.98 -16.00
C PRO A 17 4.27 8.85 -15.02
N ALA A 18 5.45 8.51 -15.55
CA ALA A 18 6.64 8.27 -14.73
C ALA A 18 7.05 9.49 -13.89
N GLU A 19 6.92 10.70 -14.46
CA GLU A 19 7.17 11.98 -13.79
C GLU A 19 6.13 12.32 -12.71
N GLY A 20 5.01 11.59 -12.71
CA GLY A 20 3.88 11.82 -11.82
C GLY A 20 3.09 13.09 -12.15
N GLU A 21 2.15 13.43 -11.27
CA GLU A 21 1.27 14.60 -11.38
C GLU A 21 1.29 15.43 -10.10
N ASP A 22 0.94 16.71 -10.19
CA ASP A 22 0.70 17.52 -8.99
C ASP A 22 -0.52 16.98 -8.22
N ILE A 23 -0.38 16.83 -6.91
CA ILE A 23 -1.44 16.25 -6.07
C ILE A 23 -2.71 17.10 -6.11
N ALA A 24 -2.58 18.42 -6.07
CA ALA A 24 -3.76 19.30 -6.01
C ALA A 24 -4.52 19.26 -7.33
N GLU A 25 -3.81 19.29 -8.46
CA GLU A 25 -4.40 19.17 -9.78
C GLU A 25 -5.08 17.82 -9.97
N HIS A 26 -4.41 16.74 -9.62
CA HIS A 26 -4.95 15.38 -9.72
C HIS A 26 -6.22 15.20 -8.88
N VAL A 27 -6.19 15.65 -7.61
CA VAL A 27 -7.33 15.53 -6.70
C VAL A 27 -8.50 16.39 -7.16
N ALA A 28 -8.25 17.59 -7.71
CA ALA A 28 -9.28 18.43 -8.28
C ALA A 28 -9.93 17.77 -9.52
N GLN A 29 -9.14 17.21 -10.42
CA GLN A 29 -9.64 16.53 -11.63
C GLN A 29 -10.40 15.25 -11.30
N LYS A 30 -9.87 14.41 -10.41
CA LYS A 30 -10.43 13.09 -10.12
C LYS A 30 -11.63 13.12 -9.18
N TYR A 31 -11.65 14.03 -8.22
CA TYR A 31 -12.64 14.07 -7.13
C TYR A 31 -13.42 15.39 -7.06
N GLY A 32 -13.12 16.37 -7.90
CA GLY A 32 -13.76 17.68 -7.86
C GLY A 32 -13.49 18.49 -6.59
N ALA A 33 -12.45 18.14 -5.84
CA ALA A 33 -12.15 18.79 -4.56
C ALA A 33 -11.48 20.15 -4.76
N THR A 34 -11.89 21.15 -3.94
CA THR A 34 -11.22 22.45 -3.95
C THR A 34 -9.85 22.38 -3.28
N PRO A 35 -8.94 23.34 -3.53
CA PRO A 35 -7.65 23.40 -2.84
C PRO A 35 -7.79 23.41 -1.30
N GLU A 36 -8.79 24.11 -0.76
CA GLU A 36 -9.06 24.20 0.66
C GLU A 36 -9.50 22.84 1.23
N GLN A 37 -10.41 22.15 0.54
CA GLN A 37 -10.83 20.79 0.92
C GLN A 37 -9.66 19.81 0.90
N SER A 38 -8.82 19.88 -0.13
CA SER A 38 -7.63 19.05 -0.26
C SER A 38 -6.62 19.32 0.86
N ALA A 39 -6.43 20.60 1.26
CA ALA A 39 -5.55 20.97 2.35
C ALA A 39 -6.10 20.46 3.71
N ALA A 40 -7.39 20.64 3.97
CA ALA A 40 -8.04 20.15 5.19
C ALA A 40 -7.96 18.62 5.31
N ASN A 41 -8.20 17.89 4.23
CA ASN A 41 -8.10 16.42 4.21
C ASN A 41 -6.66 15.96 4.47
N ARG A 42 -5.65 16.60 3.90
CA ARG A 42 -4.24 16.29 4.17
C ARG A 42 -3.89 16.46 5.65
N GLU A 43 -4.39 17.52 6.28
CA GLU A 43 -4.14 17.77 7.71
C GLU A 43 -4.80 16.71 8.59
N ILE A 44 -6.01 16.28 8.27
CA ILE A 44 -6.69 15.17 8.97
C ILE A 44 -5.88 13.88 8.83
N ILE A 45 -5.38 13.56 7.64
CA ILE A 45 -4.57 12.35 7.40
C ILE A 45 -3.26 12.45 8.18
N ARG A 46 -2.61 13.62 8.20
CA ARG A 46 -1.37 13.85 8.94
C ARG A 46 -1.56 13.68 10.44
N ALA A 47 -2.64 14.22 11.00
CA ALA A 47 -2.98 14.06 12.40
C ALA A 47 -3.20 12.58 12.77
N ARG A 48 -3.97 11.84 11.97
CA ARG A 48 -4.18 10.40 12.18
C ARG A 48 -2.90 9.58 12.06
N ALA A 49 -2.01 9.93 11.16
CA ALA A 49 -0.69 9.28 11.05
C ALA A 49 0.12 9.49 12.36
N ALA A 50 0.11 10.70 12.90
CA ALA A 50 0.79 11.01 14.16
C ALA A 50 0.22 10.22 15.37
N GLU A 51 -1.09 10.00 15.42
CA GLU A 51 -1.75 9.18 16.47
C GLU A 51 -1.21 7.73 16.50
N VAL A 52 -0.78 7.19 15.35
CA VAL A 52 -0.19 5.86 15.24
C VAL A 52 1.34 5.88 15.18
N GLY A 53 1.98 7.00 15.51
CA GLY A 53 3.42 7.16 15.58
C GLY A 53 4.11 7.31 14.21
N PHE A 54 3.36 7.59 13.13
CA PHE A 54 3.94 7.80 11.81
C PHE A 54 4.04 9.30 11.49
N THR A 55 5.25 9.75 11.14
CA THR A 55 5.52 11.15 10.81
C THR A 55 5.31 11.41 9.32
N MET A 56 4.36 12.29 8.99
CA MET A 56 4.19 12.80 7.63
C MET A 56 4.70 14.24 7.55
N ALA A 57 5.55 14.52 6.57
CA ALA A 57 6.04 15.87 6.35
C ALA A 57 4.89 16.81 5.94
N PRO A 58 4.85 18.05 6.48
CA PRO A 58 3.92 19.06 6.01
C PRO A 58 4.27 19.42 4.56
N ARG A 59 3.31 19.29 3.65
CA ARG A 59 3.51 19.61 2.24
C ARG A 59 2.47 20.60 1.76
N SER A 60 2.90 21.77 1.31
CA SER A 60 2.06 22.69 0.55
C SER A 60 1.95 22.28 -0.92
N LYS A 61 2.99 21.65 -1.44
CA LYS A 61 3.07 21.08 -2.81
C LYS A 61 3.55 19.65 -2.73
N GLY A 62 3.04 18.78 -3.57
CA GLY A 62 3.46 17.39 -3.63
C GLY A 62 3.10 16.78 -4.97
N ARG A 63 3.72 15.66 -5.29
CA ARG A 63 3.41 14.88 -6.50
C ARG A 63 2.97 13.48 -6.11
N ILE A 64 2.08 12.92 -6.88
CA ILE A 64 1.82 11.48 -6.92
C ILE A 64 2.64 10.89 -8.06
N TYR A 65 3.05 9.66 -7.90
CA TYR A 65 3.95 8.99 -8.83
C TYR A 65 3.35 7.67 -9.28
N ASN A 66 3.83 7.16 -10.41
CA ASN A 66 3.60 5.77 -10.77
C ASN A 66 4.22 4.85 -9.71
N THR A 67 3.48 3.86 -9.26
CA THR A 67 3.90 2.94 -8.17
C THR A 67 4.13 1.51 -8.64
N PHE A 68 4.10 1.25 -9.95
CA PHE A 68 4.19 -0.10 -10.47
C PHE A 68 5.49 -0.81 -10.07
N ASP A 69 6.63 -0.15 -10.23
CA ASP A 69 7.93 -0.71 -9.83
C ASP A 69 8.02 -0.94 -8.31
N ALA A 70 7.42 -0.07 -7.50
CA ALA A 70 7.33 -0.28 -6.06
C ALA A 70 6.48 -1.53 -5.72
N HIS A 71 5.40 -1.80 -6.45
CA HIS A 71 4.59 -3.01 -6.27
C HIS A 71 5.34 -4.28 -6.71
N ARG A 72 6.13 -4.22 -7.77
CA ARG A 72 7.01 -5.33 -8.19
C ARG A 72 8.04 -5.66 -7.12
N LEU A 73 8.67 -4.65 -6.54
CA LEU A 73 9.62 -4.83 -5.44
C LEU A 73 8.93 -5.38 -4.18
N LEU A 74 7.71 -4.93 -3.86
CA LEU A 74 6.96 -5.46 -2.72
C LEU A 74 6.57 -6.92 -2.91
N HIS A 75 6.26 -7.35 -4.13
CA HIS A 75 6.02 -8.75 -4.45
C HIS A 75 7.28 -9.59 -4.25
N TRP A 76 8.42 -9.14 -4.79
CA TRP A 76 9.71 -9.80 -4.57
C TRP A 76 10.09 -9.83 -3.08
N ALA A 77 9.90 -8.72 -2.36
CA ALA A 77 10.20 -8.63 -0.93
C ALA A 77 9.34 -9.59 -0.08
N GLU A 78 8.15 -9.97 -0.53
CA GLU A 78 7.34 -11.02 0.10
C GLU A 78 8.05 -12.36 0.03
N LEU A 79 8.60 -12.73 -1.13
CA LEU A 79 9.36 -13.97 -1.32
C LEU A 79 10.63 -14.01 -0.46
N GLU A 80 11.23 -12.84 -0.20
CA GLU A 80 12.40 -12.67 0.65
C GLU A 80 12.05 -12.50 2.16
N GLY A 81 10.76 -12.55 2.53
CA GLY A 81 10.30 -12.33 3.92
C GLY A 81 10.54 -10.89 4.43
N ARG A 82 10.61 -9.91 3.53
CA ARG A 82 10.92 -8.50 3.82
C ARG A 82 9.81 -7.52 3.42
N GLN A 83 8.65 -8.01 3.03
CA GLN A 83 7.57 -7.17 2.48
C GLN A 83 7.16 -6.02 3.42
N ALA A 84 6.90 -6.32 4.70
CA ALA A 84 6.48 -5.30 5.66
C ALA A 84 7.56 -4.23 5.92
N ALA A 85 8.84 -4.64 5.95
CA ALA A 85 9.97 -3.72 6.11
C ALA A 85 10.09 -2.80 4.89
N LEU A 86 10.01 -3.34 3.67
CA LEU A 86 10.04 -2.54 2.45
C LEU A 86 8.83 -1.60 2.36
N LYS A 87 7.64 -2.07 2.71
CA LYS A 87 6.44 -1.23 2.74
C LYS A 87 6.63 -0.01 3.64
N THR A 88 7.17 -0.22 4.84
CA THR A 88 7.47 0.86 5.79
C THR A 88 8.52 1.83 5.24
N ALA A 89 9.60 1.32 4.63
CA ALA A 89 10.63 2.15 4.02
C ALA A 89 10.10 3.01 2.87
N LEU A 90 9.23 2.46 2.01
CA LEU A 90 8.56 3.20 0.94
C LEU A 90 7.62 4.28 1.48
N PHE A 91 6.87 3.99 2.53
CA PHE A 91 6.04 5.01 3.20
C PHE A 91 6.89 6.14 3.76
N THR A 92 8.00 5.83 4.43
CA THR A 92 8.94 6.84 4.93
C THR A 92 9.51 7.66 3.79
N ALA A 93 9.98 7.03 2.73
CA ALA A 93 10.53 7.73 1.56
C ALA A 93 9.51 8.70 0.94
N TYR A 94 8.27 8.26 0.76
CA TYR A 94 7.24 9.10 0.14
C TYR A 94 6.65 10.12 1.11
N PHE A 95 6.12 9.70 2.27
CA PHE A 95 5.34 10.57 3.14
C PHE A 95 6.21 11.42 4.07
N THR A 96 7.34 10.92 4.54
CA THR A 96 8.23 11.65 5.47
C THR A 96 9.28 12.44 4.70
N ASP A 97 9.99 11.78 3.78
CA ASP A 97 11.15 12.36 3.10
C ASP A 97 10.80 13.10 1.80
N ALA A 98 9.57 13.02 1.34
CA ALA A 98 9.10 13.65 0.10
C ALA A 98 9.80 13.16 -1.18
N LYS A 99 10.31 11.91 -1.18
CA LYS A 99 11.02 11.32 -2.31
C LYS A 99 10.06 10.75 -3.36
N ALA A 100 10.52 10.72 -4.60
CA ALA A 100 9.77 10.12 -5.70
C ALA A 100 9.89 8.60 -5.67
N VAL A 101 8.81 7.89 -5.35
CA VAL A 101 8.78 6.41 -5.30
C VAL A 101 8.68 5.76 -6.69
N SER A 102 8.75 6.54 -7.77
CA SER A 102 9.00 6.09 -9.14
C SER A 102 10.48 6.16 -9.53
N ASP A 103 11.33 6.81 -8.72
CA ASP A 103 12.77 6.91 -8.95
C ASP A 103 13.45 5.61 -8.51
N ARG A 104 14.17 4.97 -9.42
CA ARG A 104 14.89 3.71 -9.16
C ARG A 104 15.91 3.82 -8.04
N ALA A 105 16.61 4.96 -7.92
CA ALA A 105 17.57 5.16 -6.83
C ALA A 105 16.88 5.21 -5.47
N VAL A 106 15.69 5.84 -5.40
CA VAL A 106 14.85 5.87 -4.19
C VAL A 106 14.36 4.46 -3.84
N LEU A 107 13.93 3.70 -4.84
CA LEU A 107 13.46 2.32 -4.65
C LEU A 107 14.59 1.40 -4.15
N VAL A 108 15.79 1.49 -4.74
CA VAL A 108 16.96 0.72 -4.29
C VAL A 108 17.34 1.09 -2.85
N ALA A 109 17.35 2.38 -2.51
CA ALA A 109 17.65 2.82 -1.15
C ALA A 109 16.60 2.34 -0.13
N ALA A 110 15.32 2.33 -0.48
CA ALA A 110 14.25 1.79 0.36
C ALA A 110 14.40 0.26 0.55
N ALA A 111 14.76 -0.47 -0.50
CA ALA A 111 15.00 -1.91 -0.45
C ALA A 111 16.20 -2.24 0.47
N GLN A 112 17.31 -1.50 0.34
CA GLN A 112 18.46 -1.65 1.24
C GLN A 112 18.10 -1.37 2.71
N ALA A 113 17.32 -0.31 2.97
CA ALA A 113 16.84 -0.02 4.32
C ALA A 113 15.94 -1.13 4.89
N ALA A 114 15.27 -1.90 4.04
CA ALA A 114 14.49 -3.08 4.41
C ALA A 114 15.33 -4.36 4.57
N GLY A 115 16.64 -4.31 4.29
CA GLY A 115 17.56 -5.44 4.38
C GLY A 115 17.59 -6.33 3.14
N LEU A 116 17.15 -5.80 1.99
CA LEU A 116 17.26 -6.45 0.68
C LEU A 116 18.59 -6.11 0.00
N ASP A 117 19.08 -7.01 -0.83
CA ASP A 117 20.31 -6.79 -1.61
C ASP A 117 20.09 -5.74 -2.70
N ALA A 118 21.05 -4.81 -2.82
CA ALA A 118 20.95 -3.69 -3.76
C ALA A 118 21.11 -4.11 -5.21
N GLU A 119 21.99 -5.09 -5.52
CA GLU A 119 22.20 -5.55 -6.90
C GLU A 119 20.99 -6.36 -7.36
N ALA A 120 20.49 -7.28 -6.53
CA ALA A 120 19.26 -8.01 -6.84
C ALA A 120 18.06 -7.06 -7.00
N THR A 121 17.98 -5.99 -6.20
CA THR A 121 16.94 -4.95 -6.37
C THR A 121 17.05 -4.27 -7.73
N ARG A 122 18.26 -3.90 -8.17
CA ARG A 122 18.48 -3.30 -9.49
C ARG A 122 18.10 -4.28 -10.61
N GLU A 123 18.47 -5.53 -10.49
CA GLU A 123 18.12 -6.57 -11.45
C GLU A 123 16.60 -6.72 -11.60
N VAL A 124 15.86 -6.78 -10.50
CA VAL A 124 14.39 -6.80 -10.51
C VAL A 124 13.82 -5.59 -11.26
N LEU A 125 14.36 -4.40 -11.02
CA LEU A 125 13.88 -3.17 -11.67
C LEU A 125 14.23 -3.12 -13.16
N GLU A 126 15.42 -3.56 -13.55
CA GLU A 126 15.94 -3.47 -14.92
C GLU A 126 15.31 -4.52 -15.84
N THR A 127 15.16 -5.74 -15.37
CA THR A 127 14.63 -6.86 -16.16
C THR A 127 13.12 -6.84 -16.33
N GLY A 128 12.39 -6.03 -15.56
CA GLY A 128 10.94 -6.09 -15.54
C GLY A 128 10.38 -7.31 -14.79
N ALA A 129 11.20 -7.99 -13.98
CA ALA A 129 10.77 -9.15 -13.20
C ALA A 129 9.48 -8.85 -12.40
N TYR A 130 8.63 -9.86 -12.26
CA TYR A 130 7.33 -9.81 -11.57
C TYR A 130 6.28 -8.87 -12.19
N ALA A 131 6.51 -8.31 -13.39
CA ALA A 131 5.54 -7.41 -14.02
C ALA A 131 4.20 -8.12 -14.29
N ASP A 132 4.23 -9.29 -14.91
CA ASP A 132 3.03 -10.02 -15.28
C ASP A 132 2.25 -10.48 -14.05
N VAL A 133 2.91 -11.06 -13.06
CA VAL A 133 2.23 -11.52 -11.83
C VAL A 133 1.60 -10.37 -11.06
N VAL A 134 2.26 -9.22 -10.97
CA VAL A 134 1.69 -8.02 -10.32
C VAL A 134 0.44 -7.55 -11.07
N ARG A 135 0.48 -7.48 -12.41
CA ARG A 135 -0.69 -7.13 -13.23
C ARG A 135 -1.84 -8.12 -13.08
N GLU A 136 -1.55 -9.41 -13.03
CA GLU A 136 -2.55 -10.46 -12.81
C GLU A 136 -3.22 -10.32 -11.45
N VAL A 137 -2.45 -10.08 -10.38
CA VAL A 137 -2.98 -9.90 -9.03
C VAL A 137 -3.83 -8.63 -8.93
N GLU A 138 -3.38 -7.51 -9.51
CA GLU A 138 -4.19 -6.29 -9.56
C GLU A 138 -5.51 -6.49 -10.32
N ALA A 139 -5.46 -7.18 -11.46
CA ALA A 139 -6.65 -7.51 -12.24
C ALA A 139 -7.59 -8.44 -11.48
N PHE A 140 -7.05 -9.41 -10.74
CA PHE A 140 -7.82 -10.28 -9.85
C PHE A 140 -8.59 -9.47 -8.81
N TRP A 141 -7.92 -8.57 -8.07
CA TRP A 141 -8.57 -7.76 -7.05
C TRP A 141 -9.61 -6.81 -7.61
N ARG A 142 -9.38 -6.21 -8.78
CA ARG A 142 -10.38 -5.37 -9.46
C ARG A 142 -11.62 -6.19 -9.85
N ARG A 143 -11.45 -7.39 -10.39
CA ARG A 143 -12.59 -8.30 -10.72
C ARG A 143 -13.37 -8.73 -9.48
N ASN A 144 -12.71 -8.79 -8.32
CA ASN A 144 -13.35 -9.13 -7.04
C ASN A 144 -13.86 -7.90 -6.26
N GLY A 145 -14.03 -6.75 -6.94
CA GLY A 145 -14.72 -5.58 -6.41
C GLY A 145 -13.84 -4.62 -5.60
N VAL A 146 -12.51 -4.83 -5.55
CA VAL A 146 -11.60 -3.84 -4.95
C VAL A 146 -11.46 -2.66 -5.92
N ASN A 147 -11.89 -1.48 -5.46
CA ASN A 147 -11.86 -0.24 -6.24
C ASN A 147 -11.31 0.95 -5.44
N ALA A 148 -10.92 0.72 -4.19
CA ALA A 148 -10.36 1.73 -3.29
C ALA A 148 -9.35 1.11 -2.36
N VAL A 149 -8.47 1.93 -1.78
CA VAL A 149 -7.50 1.53 -0.76
C VAL A 149 -7.58 2.48 0.46
N PRO A 150 -7.30 1.98 1.66
CA PRO A 150 -7.00 0.58 1.97
C PRO A 150 -8.26 -0.32 1.82
N THR A 151 -8.05 -1.53 1.34
CA THR A 151 -9.05 -2.60 1.42
C THR A 151 -8.41 -3.80 2.11
N LEU A 152 -9.05 -4.32 3.15
CA LEU A 152 -8.61 -5.50 3.87
C LEU A 152 -9.53 -6.67 3.51
N VAL A 153 -8.93 -7.77 3.08
CA VAL A 153 -9.63 -9.03 2.82
C VAL A 153 -9.20 -10.04 3.88
N PHE A 154 -10.16 -10.64 4.55
CA PHE A 154 -9.92 -11.61 5.61
C PHE A 154 -10.32 -12.99 5.14
N ASN A 155 -9.35 -13.90 5.09
CA ASN A 155 -9.54 -15.32 4.72
C ASN A 155 -10.35 -15.49 3.42
N ASP A 156 -10.12 -14.63 2.43
CA ASP A 156 -10.80 -14.61 1.12
C ASP A 156 -12.34 -14.54 1.16
N ARG A 157 -12.92 -14.15 2.30
CA ARG A 157 -14.38 -14.18 2.54
C ARG A 157 -14.98 -12.84 2.91
N TYR A 158 -14.27 -12.04 3.69
CA TYR A 158 -14.78 -10.77 4.22
C TYR A 158 -13.93 -9.62 3.75
N MET A 159 -14.55 -8.54 3.34
CA MET A 159 -13.86 -7.35 2.84
C MET A 159 -14.28 -6.11 3.62
N ILE A 160 -13.30 -5.32 4.07
CA ILE A 160 -13.53 -4.01 4.66
C ILE A 160 -12.77 -2.98 3.80
N THR A 161 -13.50 -2.03 3.24
CA THR A 161 -12.95 -0.95 2.42
C THR A 161 -12.88 0.36 3.21
N GLY A 162 -11.80 1.10 3.00
CA GLY A 162 -11.53 2.37 3.65
C GLY A 162 -10.87 2.26 5.02
N GLY A 163 -10.22 3.34 5.43
CA GLY A 163 -9.61 3.46 6.75
C GLY A 163 -10.68 3.53 7.84
N GLN A 164 -10.67 2.56 8.75
CA GLN A 164 -11.56 2.49 9.90
C GLN A 164 -10.79 2.71 11.19
N PRO A 165 -11.43 3.12 12.28
CA PRO A 165 -10.81 3.15 13.60
C PRO A 165 -10.35 1.74 14.03
N ALA A 166 -9.25 1.64 14.78
CA ALA A 166 -8.66 0.38 15.21
C ALA A 166 -9.67 -0.58 15.88
N HIS A 167 -10.57 -0.03 16.71
CA HIS A 167 -11.60 -0.84 17.37
C HIS A 167 -12.59 -1.51 16.39
N ALA A 168 -12.83 -0.92 15.22
CA ALA A 168 -13.71 -1.50 14.20
C ALA A 168 -13.05 -2.72 13.56
N PHE A 169 -11.74 -2.64 13.25
CA PHE A 169 -10.97 -3.78 12.78
C PHE A 169 -10.88 -4.88 13.84
N GLU A 170 -10.61 -4.53 15.11
CA GLU A 170 -10.57 -5.49 16.20
C GLU A 170 -11.91 -6.25 16.34
N LYS A 171 -13.03 -5.52 16.33
CA LYS A 171 -14.37 -6.13 16.40
C LYS A 171 -14.61 -7.08 15.23
N ALA A 172 -14.27 -6.66 14.00
CA ALA A 172 -14.43 -7.48 12.80
C ALA A 172 -13.62 -8.78 12.89
N ILE A 173 -12.32 -8.69 13.25
CA ILE A 173 -11.42 -9.83 13.39
C ILE A 173 -11.95 -10.80 14.47
N ARG A 174 -12.40 -10.30 15.62
CA ARG A 174 -12.97 -11.14 16.68
C ARG A 174 -14.26 -11.84 16.25
N SER A 175 -15.15 -11.13 15.54
CA SER A 175 -16.40 -11.71 15.03
C SER A 175 -16.13 -12.81 14.01
N MET A 176 -15.20 -12.59 13.08
CA MET A 176 -14.81 -13.60 12.09
C MET A 176 -14.15 -14.81 12.73
N ALA A 177 -13.26 -14.60 13.71
CA ALA A 177 -12.63 -15.71 14.42
C ALA A 177 -13.67 -16.57 15.20
N ALA A 178 -14.67 -15.93 15.80
CA ALA A 178 -15.75 -16.64 16.49
C ALA A 178 -16.64 -17.44 15.51
N GLU A 179 -16.95 -16.87 14.35
CA GLU A 179 -17.73 -17.55 13.31
C GLU A 179 -16.98 -18.77 12.75
N MET A 180 -15.67 -18.63 12.49
CA MET A 180 -14.83 -19.75 12.03
C MET A 180 -14.77 -20.87 13.05
N ALA A 181 -14.61 -20.54 14.33
CA ALA A 181 -14.64 -21.53 15.41
C ALA A 181 -16.00 -22.25 15.51
N ALA A 182 -17.10 -21.55 15.27
CA ALA A 182 -18.44 -22.12 15.31
C ALA A 182 -18.75 -23.01 14.09
N THR A 183 -18.17 -22.70 12.93
CA THR A 183 -18.43 -23.42 11.66
C THR A 183 -17.46 -24.57 11.41
N GLY A 184 -16.46 -24.78 12.27
CA GLY A 184 -15.47 -25.86 12.14
C GLY A 184 -14.58 -25.73 10.90
N VAL A 185 -14.50 -24.54 10.29
CA VAL A 185 -13.60 -24.29 9.16
C VAL A 185 -12.16 -24.33 9.67
N PRO A 186 -11.27 -25.17 9.11
CA PRO A 186 -9.89 -25.26 9.57
C PRO A 186 -9.19 -23.89 9.43
N ASP A 187 -8.32 -23.57 10.39
CA ASP A 187 -7.41 -22.44 10.31
C ASP A 187 -6.42 -22.70 9.15
N LEU A 188 -6.57 -21.97 8.04
CA LEU A 188 -5.71 -22.08 6.86
C LEU A 188 -4.28 -21.54 7.13
N ALA A 189 -4.04 -20.95 8.31
CA ALA A 189 -2.72 -20.45 8.74
C ALA A 189 -1.85 -21.51 9.44
N ALA A 190 -2.24 -22.79 9.43
CA ALA A 190 -1.51 -23.88 10.10
C ALA A 190 -0.70 -24.78 9.14
N GLY A 191 -0.30 -24.25 7.94
CA GLY A 191 0.52 -24.95 6.96
C GLY A 191 1.84 -24.22 6.70
#